data_9c7dbfd5a388249252689d33d47c1ea1
#
_entry.id   9c7dbfd5a388249252689d33d47c1ea1
#
_cell.length_a   1.000
_cell.length_b   1.000
_cell.length_c   1.000
_cell.angle_alpha   90.00
_cell.angle_beta   90.00
_cell.angle_gamma   90.00
#
_symmetry.space_group_name_H-M   'P 1'
#
loop_
_entity.id
_entity.type
_entity.pdbx_description
1 polymer ?
#
loop_
_entity_poly.entity_id
_entity_poly.type
_entity_poly.pdbx_seq_one_letter_code
_entity_poly.pdbx_strand_id
1 'polypeptide(L)'
;GGASTLAAQAIAELCYKTLLADGYKAKLAVEQGLCTKAVENIIEANTYLSGIGFESSGLAAAHAIHNGLTQLAECHHLYHGEKVAFGTLVQLVLENAPMAEIETVLAFCRSIGLPTNLHMMGVKELDMARLMEVAKASTAKGETIHNMPFKVTAEDVLAAIVTAHQLGL
;
A
#
# COMPACT_ATOMS: atom_id res chain seq x y z
N GLY A 1 6.63 18.28 -8.39
CA GLY A 1 7.45 17.63 -7.38
C GLY A 1 8.85 17.39 -7.90
N GLY A 2 9.83 17.39 -7.01
CA GLY A 2 11.21 17.07 -7.36
C GLY A 2 11.41 15.56 -7.51
N ALA A 3 12.52 15.17 -8.16
CA ALA A 3 12.93 13.77 -8.20
C ALA A 3 13.41 13.34 -6.80
N SER A 4 13.16 12.07 -6.45
CA SER A 4 13.69 11.47 -5.21
C SER A 4 15.21 11.49 -5.22
N THR A 5 15.83 11.76 -4.06
CA THR A 5 17.28 11.71 -3.89
C THR A 5 17.77 10.29 -3.63
N LEU A 6 19.05 10.02 -3.87
CA LEU A 6 19.66 8.73 -3.54
C LEU A 6 19.51 8.39 -2.05
N ALA A 7 19.66 9.38 -1.17
CA ALA A 7 19.47 9.19 0.27
C ALA A 7 18.03 8.81 0.61
N ALA A 8 17.05 9.49 0.03
CA ALA A 8 15.63 9.19 0.25
C ALA A 8 15.26 7.78 -0.24
N GLN A 9 15.77 7.37 -1.40
CA GLN A 9 15.59 6.02 -1.93
C GLN A 9 16.22 4.96 -1.02
N ALA A 10 17.44 5.20 -0.54
CA ALA A 10 18.11 4.28 0.38
C ALA A 10 17.35 4.14 1.71
N ILE A 11 16.80 5.22 2.25
CA ILE A 11 16.00 5.20 3.48
C ILE A 11 14.67 4.44 3.24
N ALA A 12 13.97 4.69 2.14
CA ALA A 12 12.75 3.99 1.80
C ALA A 12 12.99 2.48 1.59
N GLU A 13 14.08 2.13 0.91
CA GLU A 13 14.48 0.73 0.71
C GLU A 13 14.84 0.04 2.04
N LEU A 14 15.56 0.72 2.92
CA LEU A 14 15.86 0.22 4.26
C LEU A 14 14.58 -0.01 5.07
N CYS A 15 13.64 0.94 5.03
CA CYS A 15 12.33 0.80 5.66
C CYS A 15 11.62 -0.46 5.16
N TYR A 16 11.48 -0.62 3.86
CA TYR A 16 10.84 -1.78 3.23
C TYR A 16 11.50 -3.11 3.64
N LYS A 17 12.83 -3.20 3.55
CA LYS A 17 13.57 -4.40 3.96
C LYS A 17 13.39 -4.73 5.44
N THR A 18 13.37 -3.71 6.30
CA THR A 18 13.17 -3.88 7.74
C THR A 18 11.76 -4.39 8.04
N LEU A 19 10.73 -3.85 7.37
CA LEU A 19 9.36 -4.34 7.52
C LEU A 19 9.24 -5.81 7.13
N LEU A 20 9.79 -6.22 5.99
CA LEU A 20 9.74 -7.62 5.55
C LEU A 20 10.50 -8.56 6.48
N ALA A 21 11.66 -8.14 7.00
CA ALA A 21 12.51 -8.97 7.84
C ALA A 21 11.97 -9.14 9.25
N ASP A 22 11.43 -8.07 9.84
CA ASP A 22 11.13 -8.00 11.26
C ASP A 22 9.64 -7.84 11.59
N GLY A 23 8.80 -7.42 10.64
CA GLY A 23 7.40 -7.07 10.89
C GLY A 23 6.59 -8.17 11.55
N TYR A 24 6.64 -9.40 11.02
CA TYR A 24 5.90 -10.53 11.59
C TYR A 24 6.44 -10.93 12.98
N LYS A 25 7.77 -10.94 13.16
CA LYS A 25 8.40 -11.24 14.47
C LYS A 25 8.02 -10.19 15.52
N ALA A 26 8.01 -8.92 15.12
CA ALA A 26 7.60 -7.82 15.99
C ALA A 26 6.12 -7.95 16.39
N LYS A 27 5.23 -8.26 15.44
CA LYS A 27 3.82 -8.50 15.72
C LYS A 27 3.63 -9.59 16.77
N LEU A 28 4.26 -10.76 16.60
CA LEU A 28 4.17 -11.86 17.55
C LEU A 28 4.65 -11.47 18.97
N ALA A 29 5.75 -10.70 19.07
CA ALA A 29 6.25 -10.25 20.35
C ALA A 29 5.30 -9.27 21.03
N VAL A 30 4.80 -8.28 20.30
CA VAL A 30 3.88 -7.25 20.83
C VAL A 30 2.56 -7.87 21.28
N GLU A 31 2.02 -8.87 20.57
CA GLU A 31 0.81 -9.60 20.99
C GLU A 31 0.96 -10.31 22.35
N GLN A 32 2.20 -10.59 22.74
CA GLN A 32 2.53 -11.15 24.07
C GLN A 32 2.98 -10.09 25.09
N GLY A 33 2.91 -8.81 24.73
CA GLY A 33 3.37 -7.71 25.59
C GLY A 33 4.90 -7.64 25.76
N LEU A 34 5.66 -8.22 24.80
CA LEU A 34 7.12 -8.30 24.86
C LEU A 34 7.75 -7.32 23.87
N CYS A 35 8.92 -6.81 24.25
CA CYS A 35 9.77 -6.00 23.38
C CYS A 35 11.03 -6.78 23.01
N THR A 36 11.21 -7.04 21.72
CA THR A 36 12.39 -7.71 21.16
C THR A 36 13.13 -6.76 20.24
N LYS A 37 14.33 -7.14 19.77
CA LYS A 37 15.07 -6.33 18.79
C LYS A 37 14.25 -6.08 17.49
N ALA A 38 13.43 -7.04 17.09
CA ALA A 38 12.53 -6.86 15.96
C ALA A 38 11.50 -5.73 16.23
N VAL A 39 10.96 -5.63 17.44
CA VAL A 39 10.05 -4.54 17.83
C VAL A 39 10.74 -3.19 17.76
N GLU A 40 11.96 -3.08 18.30
CA GLU A 40 12.76 -1.85 18.23
C GLU A 40 13.02 -1.43 16.79
N ASN A 41 13.41 -2.37 15.91
CA ASN A 41 13.66 -2.12 14.51
C ASN A 41 12.37 -1.64 13.79
N ILE A 42 11.21 -2.22 14.10
CA ILE A 42 9.92 -1.79 13.52
C ILE A 42 9.50 -0.42 14.04
N ILE A 43 9.76 -0.09 15.30
CA ILE A 43 9.53 1.26 15.82
C ILE A 43 10.37 2.28 15.05
N GLU A 44 11.66 2.01 14.85
CA GLU A 44 12.54 2.87 14.04
C GLU A 44 12.05 2.99 12.60
N ALA A 45 11.69 1.86 11.97
CA ALA A 45 11.15 1.85 10.61
C ALA A 45 9.88 2.70 10.49
N ASN A 46 8.94 2.56 11.40
CA ASN A 46 7.66 3.25 11.36
C ASN A 46 7.75 4.73 11.72
N THR A 47 8.67 5.13 12.60
CA THR A 47 8.73 6.51 13.09
C THR A 47 9.77 7.34 12.35
N TYR A 48 10.92 6.78 12.06
CA TYR A 48 12.05 7.51 11.46
C TYR A 48 12.19 7.22 9.96
N LEU A 49 12.38 5.95 9.59
CA LEU A 49 12.65 5.61 8.18
C LEU A 49 11.44 5.91 7.28
N SER A 50 10.24 5.55 7.71
CA SER A 50 9.01 5.87 6.99
C SER A 50 8.80 7.38 6.89
N GLY A 51 8.95 8.13 8.01
CA GLY A 51 8.76 9.57 8.04
C GLY A 51 9.69 10.32 7.10
N ILE A 52 11.00 10.08 7.21
CA ILE A 52 12.02 10.75 6.37
C ILE A 52 11.93 10.26 4.92
N GLY A 53 11.71 8.96 4.72
CA GLY A 53 11.57 8.37 3.38
C GLY A 53 10.40 8.97 2.62
N PHE A 54 9.22 9.04 3.24
CA PHE A 54 8.02 9.64 2.67
C PHE A 54 8.19 11.14 2.37
N GLU A 55 8.68 11.91 3.34
CA GLU A 55 8.82 13.37 3.17
C GLU A 55 9.80 13.72 2.05
N SER A 56 10.84 12.92 1.88
CA SER A 56 11.90 13.17 0.90
C SER A 56 11.68 12.50 -0.46
N SER A 57 10.81 11.48 -0.55
CA SER A 57 10.53 10.74 -1.80
C SER A 57 9.15 11.07 -2.38
N GLY A 58 8.22 11.53 -1.54
CA GLY A 58 6.82 11.75 -1.92
C GLY A 58 6.00 10.46 -1.93
N LEU A 59 4.77 10.58 -2.43
CA LEU A 59 3.77 9.52 -2.55
C LEU A 59 3.41 9.33 -4.03
N ALA A 60 2.86 8.15 -4.36
CA ALA A 60 2.42 7.83 -5.71
C ALA A 60 1.02 7.15 -5.71
N ALA A 61 0.84 6.08 -6.50
CA ALA A 61 -0.46 5.47 -6.70
C ALA A 61 -1.09 4.89 -5.44
N ALA A 62 -0.32 4.26 -4.54
CA ALA A 62 -0.87 3.61 -3.35
C ALA A 62 -1.72 4.54 -2.49
N HIS A 63 -1.28 5.78 -2.28
CA HIS A 63 -2.01 6.78 -1.51
C HIS A 63 -3.20 7.39 -2.29
N ALA A 64 -3.05 7.59 -3.59
CA ALA A 64 -4.16 8.04 -4.43
C ALA A 64 -5.30 7.00 -4.46
N ILE A 65 -4.95 5.72 -4.51
CA ILE A 65 -5.93 4.61 -4.44
C ILE A 65 -6.59 4.57 -3.06
N HIS A 66 -5.82 4.77 -1.97
CA HIS A 66 -6.41 4.96 -0.64
C HIS A 66 -7.46 6.08 -0.66
N ASN A 67 -7.13 7.25 -1.23
CA ASN A 67 -8.07 8.37 -1.34
C ASN A 67 -9.33 7.98 -2.11
N GLY A 68 -9.17 7.30 -3.25
CA GLY A 68 -10.29 6.77 -4.03
C GLY A 68 -11.16 5.79 -3.25
N LEU A 69 -10.57 4.88 -2.48
CA LEU A 69 -11.29 3.89 -1.66
C LEU A 69 -12.16 4.54 -0.57
N THR A 70 -11.93 5.79 -0.21
CA THR A 70 -12.81 6.52 0.71
C THR A 70 -14.20 6.80 0.13
N GLN A 71 -14.39 6.62 -1.19
CA GLN A 71 -15.72 6.67 -1.82
C GLN A 71 -16.59 5.45 -1.45
N LEU A 72 -15.99 4.38 -0.94
CA LEU A 72 -16.70 3.17 -0.54
C LEU A 72 -17.00 3.22 0.96
N ALA A 73 -18.28 3.31 1.32
CA ALA A 73 -18.72 3.36 2.72
C ALA A 73 -18.25 2.12 3.50
N GLU A 74 -18.16 0.98 2.85
CA GLU A 74 -17.68 -0.28 3.40
C GLU A 74 -16.23 -0.19 3.90
N CYS A 75 -15.43 0.71 3.33
CA CYS A 75 -14.03 0.90 3.70
C CYS A 75 -13.81 1.95 4.81
N HIS A 76 -14.85 2.62 5.29
CA HIS A 76 -14.70 3.71 6.27
C HIS A 76 -14.24 3.24 7.66
N HIS A 77 -14.50 1.98 8.01
CA HIS A 77 -14.06 1.41 9.29
C HIS A 77 -12.57 1.06 9.32
N LEU A 78 -11.92 1.01 8.16
CA LEU A 78 -10.50 0.64 8.04
C LEU A 78 -9.60 1.83 8.38
N TYR A 79 -8.48 1.52 9.01
CA TYR A 79 -7.40 2.50 9.20
C TYR A 79 -6.77 2.92 7.87
N HIS A 80 -6.11 4.09 7.88
CA HIS A 80 -5.38 4.61 6.72
C HIS A 80 -4.42 3.57 6.13
N GLY A 81 -3.55 2.99 6.98
CA GLY A 81 -2.54 2.03 6.56
C GLY A 81 -3.10 0.75 5.95
N GLU A 82 -4.28 0.29 6.38
CA GLU A 82 -4.94 -0.88 5.80
C GLU A 82 -5.36 -0.62 4.35
N LYS A 83 -5.93 0.55 4.08
CA LYS A 83 -6.28 0.95 2.71
C LYS A 83 -5.04 1.18 1.84
N VAL A 84 -3.97 1.76 2.41
CA VAL A 84 -2.69 1.95 1.69
C VAL A 84 -2.02 0.61 1.39
N ALA A 85 -2.13 -0.40 2.27
CA ALA A 85 -1.60 -1.73 2.01
C ALA A 85 -2.21 -2.37 0.76
N PHE A 86 -3.54 -2.32 0.61
CA PHE A 86 -4.18 -2.75 -0.62
C PHE A 86 -3.81 -1.85 -1.81
N GLY A 87 -3.74 -0.53 -1.60
CA GLY A 87 -3.26 0.42 -2.61
C GLY A 87 -1.85 0.11 -3.11
N THR A 88 -0.97 -0.41 -2.25
CA THR A 88 0.38 -0.86 -2.64
C THR A 88 0.32 -2.05 -3.59
N LEU A 89 -0.55 -3.03 -3.32
CA LEU A 89 -0.75 -4.16 -4.24
C LEU A 89 -1.27 -3.70 -5.60
N VAL A 90 -2.20 -2.73 -5.61
CA VAL A 90 -2.71 -2.13 -6.86
C VAL A 90 -1.59 -1.38 -7.59
N GLN A 91 -0.74 -0.64 -6.89
CA GLN A 91 0.41 0.03 -7.50
C GLN A 91 1.38 -0.95 -8.14
N LEU A 92 1.71 -2.05 -7.48
CA LEU A 92 2.57 -3.10 -8.05
C LEU A 92 2.00 -3.69 -9.35
N VAL A 93 0.68 -3.84 -9.43
CA VAL A 93 0.00 -4.25 -10.68
C VAL A 93 0.12 -3.17 -11.75
N LEU A 94 -0.08 -1.90 -11.43
CA LEU A 94 0.08 -0.77 -12.36
C LEU A 94 1.50 -0.68 -12.93
N GLU A 95 2.51 -0.97 -12.10
CA GLU A 95 3.93 -0.98 -12.48
C GLU A 95 4.32 -2.23 -13.27
N ASN A 96 3.41 -3.19 -13.43
CA ASN A 96 3.71 -4.52 -13.96
C ASN A 96 4.90 -5.17 -13.24
N ALA A 97 4.91 -5.07 -11.90
CA ALA A 97 5.97 -5.63 -11.06
C ALA A 97 6.10 -7.15 -11.24
N PRO A 98 7.29 -7.74 -11.07
CA PRO A 98 7.47 -9.17 -11.12
C PRO A 98 6.56 -9.90 -10.12
N MET A 99 5.98 -11.04 -10.50
CA MET A 99 5.11 -11.82 -9.60
C MET A 99 5.78 -12.15 -8.27
N ALA A 100 7.07 -12.44 -8.26
CA ALA A 100 7.80 -12.74 -7.03
C ALA A 100 7.77 -11.56 -6.03
N GLU A 101 7.76 -10.33 -6.51
CA GLU A 101 7.63 -9.14 -5.64
C GLU A 101 6.19 -9.00 -5.12
N ILE A 102 5.20 -9.16 -5.99
CA ILE A 102 3.79 -9.14 -5.60
C ILE A 102 3.50 -10.22 -4.55
N GLU A 103 3.98 -11.44 -4.76
CA GLU A 103 3.84 -12.55 -3.82
C GLU A 103 4.52 -12.27 -2.47
N THR A 104 5.70 -11.62 -2.48
CA THR A 104 6.40 -11.20 -1.27
C THR A 104 5.55 -10.23 -0.45
N VAL A 105 4.98 -9.22 -1.09
CA VAL A 105 4.13 -8.23 -0.41
C VAL A 105 2.81 -8.85 0.06
N LEU A 106 2.18 -9.72 -0.76
CA LEU A 106 0.99 -10.48 -0.37
C LEU A 106 1.24 -11.34 0.87
N ALA A 107 2.34 -12.12 0.88
CA ALA A 107 2.71 -12.95 2.01
C ALA A 107 2.95 -12.13 3.28
N PHE A 108 3.63 -11.00 3.15
CA PHE A 108 3.83 -10.07 4.25
C PHE A 108 2.49 -9.55 4.79
N CYS A 109 1.63 -9.00 3.94
CA CYS A 109 0.32 -8.47 4.34
C CYS A 109 -0.51 -9.53 5.07
N ARG A 110 -0.57 -10.76 4.53
CA ARG A 110 -1.27 -11.89 5.16
C ARG A 110 -0.70 -12.21 6.54
N SER A 111 0.62 -12.21 6.70
CA SER A 111 1.29 -12.57 7.95
C SER A 111 0.97 -11.60 9.09
N ILE A 112 0.80 -10.32 8.79
CA ILE A 112 0.51 -9.30 9.78
C ILE A 112 -0.97 -8.91 9.87
N GLY A 113 -1.82 -9.48 9.00
CA GLY A 113 -3.27 -9.29 9.04
C GLY A 113 -3.77 -8.06 8.27
N LEU A 114 -2.99 -7.54 7.31
CA LEU A 114 -3.42 -6.47 6.42
C LEU A 114 -4.31 -7.01 5.29
N PRO A 115 -5.30 -6.23 4.80
CA PRO A 115 -6.17 -6.68 3.74
C PRO A 115 -5.41 -6.83 2.42
N THR A 116 -5.60 -7.97 1.74
CA THR A 116 -5.02 -8.27 0.43
C THR A 116 -6.03 -8.19 -0.71
N ASN A 117 -7.32 -8.06 -0.39
CA ASN A 117 -8.38 -8.02 -1.38
C ASN A 117 -9.57 -7.18 -0.88
N LEU A 118 -10.47 -6.82 -1.78
CA LEU A 118 -11.64 -5.99 -1.48
C LEU A 118 -12.64 -6.66 -0.53
N HIS A 119 -12.74 -7.99 -0.52
CA HIS A 119 -13.63 -8.69 0.42
C HIS A 119 -13.16 -8.50 1.86
N MET A 120 -11.84 -8.57 2.12
CA MET A 120 -11.28 -8.27 3.44
C MET A 120 -11.52 -6.82 3.87
N MET A 121 -11.75 -5.93 2.90
CA MET A 121 -12.07 -4.51 3.15
C MET A 121 -13.58 -4.25 3.34
N GLY A 122 -14.40 -5.30 3.31
CA GLY A 122 -15.86 -5.21 3.50
C GLY A 122 -16.67 -5.09 2.22
N VAL A 123 -16.06 -5.00 1.06
CA VAL A 123 -16.74 -4.95 -0.25
C VAL A 123 -17.16 -6.35 -0.64
N LYS A 124 -18.44 -6.67 -0.51
CA LYS A 124 -18.98 -8.02 -0.75
C LYS A 124 -19.13 -8.36 -2.22
N GLU A 125 -19.53 -7.38 -3.03
CA GLU A 125 -19.77 -7.55 -4.46
C GLU A 125 -18.97 -6.52 -5.26
N LEU A 126 -18.36 -6.97 -6.36
CA LEU A 126 -17.60 -6.11 -7.25
C LEU A 126 -18.55 -5.40 -8.22
N ASP A 127 -18.96 -4.21 -7.86
CA ASP A 127 -19.69 -3.31 -8.77
C ASP A 127 -18.68 -2.48 -9.57
N MET A 128 -18.55 -2.76 -10.85
CA MET A 128 -17.58 -2.10 -11.73
C MET A 128 -17.87 -0.59 -11.89
N ALA A 129 -19.12 -0.17 -11.79
CA ALA A 129 -19.46 1.25 -11.84
C ALA A 129 -18.96 1.98 -10.59
N ARG A 130 -19.16 1.41 -9.41
CA ARG A 130 -18.63 1.95 -8.16
C ARG A 130 -17.11 1.94 -8.10
N LEU A 131 -16.47 0.87 -8.57
CA LEU A 131 -15.01 0.80 -8.66
C LEU A 131 -14.45 1.80 -9.69
N MET A 132 -15.17 2.10 -10.75
CA MET A 132 -14.80 3.18 -11.68
C MET A 132 -14.85 4.55 -10.99
N GLU A 133 -15.79 4.82 -10.10
CA GLU A 133 -15.78 6.08 -9.32
C GLU A 133 -14.58 6.15 -8.36
N VAL A 134 -14.19 5.03 -7.74
CA VAL A 134 -12.93 4.94 -6.98
C VAL A 134 -11.73 5.28 -7.88
N ALA A 135 -11.67 4.69 -9.07
CA ALA A 135 -10.59 4.91 -10.02
C ALA A 135 -10.52 6.37 -10.51
N LYS A 136 -11.66 6.98 -10.80
CA LYS A 136 -11.74 8.41 -11.16
C LYS A 136 -11.28 9.32 -10.02
N ALA A 137 -11.70 9.02 -8.78
CA ALA A 137 -11.25 9.77 -7.61
C ALA A 137 -9.74 9.64 -7.41
N SER A 138 -9.19 8.43 -7.58
CA SER A 138 -7.74 8.17 -7.50
C SER A 138 -6.91 8.88 -8.57
N THR A 139 -7.51 9.22 -9.70
CA THR A 139 -6.85 9.91 -10.82
C THR A 139 -7.26 11.38 -10.96
N ALA A 140 -7.95 11.91 -9.96
CA ALA A 140 -8.37 13.31 -9.95
C ALA A 140 -7.16 14.26 -10.00
N LYS A 141 -7.40 15.49 -10.47
CA LYS A 141 -6.34 16.51 -10.53
C LYS A 141 -5.80 16.80 -9.13
N GLY A 142 -4.50 16.67 -8.97
CA GLY A 142 -3.80 16.93 -7.71
C GLY A 142 -3.51 15.67 -6.90
N GLU A 143 -4.01 14.51 -7.31
CA GLU A 143 -3.71 13.24 -6.66
C GLU A 143 -2.26 12.80 -6.88
N THR A 144 -1.73 12.08 -5.92
CA THR A 144 -0.32 11.62 -5.91
C THR A 144 -0.01 10.58 -6.99
N ILE A 145 -1.02 9.97 -7.61
CA ILE A 145 -0.83 9.02 -8.73
C ILE A 145 -0.08 9.65 -9.91
N HIS A 146 -0.18 10.97 -10.06
CA HIS A 146 0.52 11.70 -11.11
C HIS A 146 2.05 11.81 -10.89
N ASN A 147 2.55 11.31 -9.75
CA ASN A 147 3.99 11.13 -9.50
C ASN A 147 4.53 9.81 -10.06
N MET A 148 3.66 8.93 -10.58
CA MET A 148 4.11 7.71 -11.27
C MET A 148 4.98 8.07 -12.49
N PRO A 149 6.02 7.29 -12.83
CA PRO A 149 6.92 7.57 -13.95
C PRO A 149 6.28 7.35 -15.33
N PHE A 150 5.01 7.00 -15.37
CA PHE A 150 4.19 6.82 -16.56
C PHE A 150 2.78 7.38 -16.32
N LYS A 151 2.06 7.64 -17.41
CA LYS A 151 0.69 8.14 -17.33
C LYS A 151 -0.24 7.00 -16.90
N VAL A 152 -1.12 7.28 -15.94
CA VAL A 152 -2.15 6.36 -15.43
C VAL A 152 -3.51 6.97 -15.68
N THR A 153 -4.44 6.19 -16.26
CA THR A 153 -5.84 6.56 -16.47
C THR A 153 -6.74 5.91 -15.42
N ALA A 154 -8.00 6.34 -15.35
CA ALA A 154 -8.97 5.71 -14.47
C ALA A 154 -9.25 4.25 -14.88
N GLU A 155 -9.22 3.96 -16.17
CA GLU A 155 -9.38 2.61 -16.71
C GLU A 155 -8.22 1.70 -16.26
N ASP A 156 -6.98 2.20 -16.28
CA ASP A 156 -5.80 1.47 -15.78
C ASP A 156 -5.95 1.16 -14.29
N VAL A 157 -6.39 2.14 -13.50
CA VAL A 157 -6.62 1.96 -12.05
C VAL A 157 -7.72 0.94 -11.80
N LEU A 158 -8.85 1.00 -12.51
CA LEU A 158 -9.91 0.01 -12.38
C LEU A 158 -9.39 -1.40 -12.67
N ALA A 159 -8.68 -1.58 -13.78
CA ALA A 159 -8.11 -2.87 -14.17
C ALA A 159 -7.13 -3.38 -13.09
N ALA A 160 -6.28 -2.50 -12.56
CA ALA A 160 -5.32 -2.85 -11.51
C ALA A 160 -5.99 -3.20 -10.18
N ILE A 161 -7.05 -2.49 -9.78
CA ILE A 161 -7.83 -2.80 -8.56
C ILE A 161 -8.44 -4.20 -8.66
N VAL A 162 -9.09 -4.51 -9.79
CA VAL A 162 -9.72 -5.82 -10.00
C VAL A 162 -8.67 -6.94 -10.05
N THR A 163 -7.55 -6.70 -10.71
CA THR A 163 -6.44 -7.67 -10.79
C THR A 163 -5.82 -7.90 -9.41
N ALA A 164 -5.51 -6.84 -8.67
CA ALA A 164 -4.96 -6.96 -7.31
C ALA A 164 -5.91 -7.68 -6.37
N HIS A 165 -7.23 -7.43 -6.49
CA HIS A 165 -8.24 -8.17 -5.76
C HIS A 165 -8.17 -9.67 -6.04
N GLN A 166 -8.08 -10.09 -7.32
CA GLN A 166 -7.99 -11.50 -7.69
C GLN A 166 -6.70 -12.17 -7.20
N LEU A 167 -5.56 -11.46 -7.26
CA LEU A 167 -4.28 -11.94 -6.75
C LEU A 167 -4.29 -12.10 -5.22
N GLY A 168 -5.09 -11.31 -4.54
CA GLY A 168 -5.19 -11.31 -3.08
C GLY A 168 -6.18 -12.31 -2.48
N LEU A 169 -6.99 -12.99 -3.30
CA LEU A 169 -7.92 -14.05 -2.86
C LEU A 169 -7.14 -15.31 -2.47
#